data_0309c8d1b47110e06b1db5f3aad70564
#
_entry.id   0309c8d1b47110e06b1db5f3aad70564
#
_cell.length_a   1.000
_cell.length_b   1.000
_cell.length_c   1.000
_cell.angle_alpha   90.00
_cell.angle_beta   90.00
_cell.angle_gamma   90.00
#
_symmetry.space_group_name_H-M   'P 1'
#
loop_
_entity.id
_entity.type
_entity.pdbx_description
1 polymer ?
#
loop_
_entity_poly.entity_id
_entity_poly.type
_entity_poly.pdbx_seq_one_letter_code
_entity_poly.pdbx_strand_id
1 'polypeptide(L)'
;SNKGQNWGFPTYNWDIMAKDGYDWWKNRLKKMERYFDAYRIDHILGFFRIWSVRTEEMWGLMGQFDKAKAYAYSEVLTSGLMMSYEELTEPRFTKEQMACLFGNDADFMMDKFTVASGGGKLKLNSKSLTQKAIYEQCKKLGVSEENTEKMLTARTWVLFIKDKNNERELHPRIAKERNEAYNALSDSQKAVYDRIYDEYFYRRNDALWHDQAMMKLPALLRASGMIVCGEDLGMIPDCVPDVMKQLKILTLEIQSMPKQEWAEFDNLSNVPY
;
A
#
# COMPACT_ATOMS: atom_id res chain seq x y z
N SER A 1 -9.23 -9.18 -1.33
CA SER A 1 -10.27 -8.14 -1.24
C SER A 1 -10.12 -7.14 -2.39
N ASN A 2 -11.21 -6.80 -3.07
CA ASN A 2 -11.19 -5.81 -4.17
C ASN A 2 -10.88 -4.39 -3.70
N LYS A 3 -11.01 -4.13 -2.39
CA LYS A 3 -10.78 -2.83 -1.73
C LYS A 3 -9.36 -2.71 -1.14
N GLY A 4 -8.56 -3.77 -1.22
CA GLY A 4 -7.34 -3.90 -0.44
C GLY A 4 -7.65 -4.14 1.04
N GLN A 5 -6.62 -4.33 1.86
CA GLN A 5 -6.77 -4.54 3.29
C GLN A 5 -6.47 -3.23 4.04
N ASN A 6 -7.36 -2.86 4.94
CA ASN A 6 -7.17 -1.78 5.91
C ASN A 6 -7.66 -2.28 7.27
N TRP A 7 -6.75 -2.64 8.14
CA TRP A 7 -7.03 -3.24 9.45
C TRP A 7 -7.36 -2.21 10.52
N GLY A 8 -7.20 -0.91 10.21
CA GLY A 8 -7.47 0.18 11.16
C GLY A 8 -6.49 0.29 12.33
N PHE A 9 -5.37 -0.44 12.30
CA PHE A 9 -4.36 -0.34 13.34
C PHE A 9 -3.46 0.88 13.13
N PRO A 10 -3.07 1.59 14.22
CA PRO A 10 -2.05 2.62 14.12
C PRO A 10 -0.69 1.99 13.81
N THR A 11 0.12 2.71 13.03
CA THR A 11 1.51 2.32 12.77
C THR A 11 2.43 2.79 13.89
N TYR A 12 3.54 2.07 14.11
CA TYR A 12 4.56 2.49 15.08
C TYR A 12 5.34 3.70 14.55
N ASN A 13 5.62 4.64 15.45
CA ASN A 13 6.56 5.73 15.18
C ASN A 13 8.00 5.24 15.49
N TRP A 14 8.59 4.53 14.53
CA TRP A 14 9.91 3.95 14.67
C TRP A 14 11.01 4.98 14.93
N ASP A 15 10.90 6.19 14.39
CA ASP A 15 11.88 7.26 14.56
C ASP A 15 11.89 7.79 16.00
N ILE A 16 10.73 7.81 16.66
CA ILE A 16 10.66 8.14 18.09
C ILE A 16 11.17 6.98 18.93
N MET A 17 10.75 5.76 18.64
CA MET A 17 11.17 4.58 19.40
C MET A 17 12.68 4.30 19.29
N ALA A 18 13.31 4.70 18.19
CA ALA A 18 14.76 4.58 18.04
C ALA A 18 15.54 5.49 19.02
N LYS A 19 14.96 6.61 19.47
CA LYS A 19 15.63 7.57 20.38
C LYS A 19 15.94 6.98 21.76
N ASP A 20 15.10 6.04 22.22
CA ASP A 20 15.32 5.29 23.47
C ASP A 20 15.86 3.88 23.22
N GLY A 21 16.26 3.59 21.97
CA GLY A 21 16.76 2.28 21.57
C GLY A 21 15.71 1.18 21.62
N TYR A 22 14.44 1.53 21.35
CA TYR A 22 13.29 0.60 21.34
C TYR A 22 12.95 0.00 22.71
N ASP A 23 13.06 0.77 23.76
CA ASP A 23 12.91 0.30 25.16
C ASP A 23 11.55 -0.33 25.43
N TRP A 24 10.46 0.18 24.83
CA TRP A 24 9.15 -0.41 24.97
C TRP A 24 9.11 -1.87 24.51
N TRP A 25 9.67 -2.15 23.32
CA TRP A 25 9.77 -3.51 22.76
C TRP A 25 10.67 -4.40 23.60
N LYS A 26 11.86 -3.91 23.99
CA LYS A 26 12.82 -4.67 24.81
C LYS A 26 12.22 -5.07 26.15
N ASN A 27 11.53 -4.15 26.82
CA ASN A 27 10.90 -4.42 28.10
C ASN A 27 9.75 -5.43 27.97
N ARG A 28 8.98 -5.37 26.87
CA ARG A 28 7.94 -6.35 26.56
C ARG A 28 8.53 -7.74 26.41
N LEU A 29 9.59 -7.90 25.62
CA LEU A 29 10.25 -9.17 25.35
C LEU A 29 10.88 -9.75 26.62
N LYS A 30 11.59 -8.95 27.42
CA LYS A 30 12.13 -9.38 28.72
C LYS A 30 11.06 -9.88 29.69
N LYS A 31 9.87 -9.31 29.66
CA LYS A 31 8.76 -9.80 30.48
C LYS A 31 8.22 -11.11 29.97
N MET A 32 8.11 -11.27 28.66
CA MET A 32 7.63 -12.50 28.03
C MET A 32 8.57 -13.69 28.24
N GLU A 33 9.89 -13.48 28.21
CA GLU A 33 10.93 -14.49 28.45
C GLU A 33 10.78 -15.23 29.80
N ARG A 34 10.09 -14.61 30.77
CA ARG A 34 9.79 -15.29 32.06
C ARG A 34 8.80 -16.44 31.94
N TYR A 35 8.08 -16.53 30.83
CA TYR A 35 6.96 -17.44 30.62
C TYR A 35 7.10 -18.30 29.36
N PHE A 36 7.92 -17.89 28.39
CA PHE A 36 7.99 -18.49 27.06
C PHE A 36 9.44 -18.66 26.61
N ASP A 37 9.72 -19.74 25.88
CA ASP A 37 11.02 -20.03 25.28
C ASP A 37 11.12 -19.52 23.84
N ALA A 38 9.98 -19.20 23.22
CA ALA A 38 9.89 -18.67 21.87
C ALA A 38 8.75 -17.65 21.74
N TYR A 39 8.84 -16.78 20.74
CA TYR A 39 7.74 -15.87 20.38
C TYR A 39 7.61 -15.72 18.88
N ARG A 40 6.39 -15.45 18.43
CA ARG A 40 6.10 -15.11 17.05
C ARG A 40 5.91 -13.60 16.91
N ILE A 41 6.61 -13.01 15.93
CA ILE A 41 6.32 -11.68 15.42
C ILE A 41 5.29 -11.83 14.30
N ASP A 42 4.08 -11.39 14.56
CA ASP A 42 3.05 -11.30 13.55
C ASP A 42 3.36 -10.15 12.60
N HIS A 43 3.22 -10.38 11.29
CA HIS A 43 3.56 -9.44 10.23
C HIS A 43 4.98 -8.86 10.38
N ILE A 44 6.01 -9.72 10.40
CA ILE A 44 7.41 -9.28 10.54
C ILE A 44 7.83 -8.29 9.44
N LEU A 45 7.18 -8.35 8.26
CA LEU A 45 7.39 -7.40 7.18
C LEU A 45 7.16 -5.94 7.61
N GLY A 46 6.38 -5.70 8.68
CA GLY A 46 6.18 -4.37 9.26
C GLY A 46 7.46 -3.73 9.83
N PHE A 47 8.51 -4.51 10.10
CA PHE A 47 9.82 -3.99 10.49
C PHE A 47 10.65 -3.51 9.30
N PHE A 48 10.38 -4.05 8.12
CA PHE A 48 10.98 -3.63 6.86
C PHE A 48 10.23 -2.42 6.30
N ARG A 49 8.93 -2.56 6.14
CA ARG A 49 7.98 -1.57 5.62
C ARG A 49 6.57 -1.87 6.13
N ILE A 50 5.72 -0.88 6.17
CA ILE A 50 4.32 -1.05 6.53
C ILE A 50 3.41 -0.38 5.49
N TRP A 51 2.33 -1.07 5.12
CA TRP A 51 1.30 -0.47 4.29
C TRP A 51 0.48 0.50 5.12
N SER A 52 0.53 1.78 4.77
CA SER A 52 -0.10 2.88 5.50
C SER A 52 -1.20 3.49 4.64
N VAL A 53 -2.39 3.62 5.20
CA VAL A 53 -3.54 4.29 4.58
C VAL A 53 -3.77 5.60 5.31
N ARG A 54 -3.89 6.71 4.59
CA ARG A 54 -4.19 8.01 5.19
C ARG A 54 -5.53 7.95 5.93
N THR A 55 -5.68 8.74 7.00
CA THR A 55 -6.89 8.77 7.81
C THR A 55 -8.13 9.24 7.03
N GLU A 56 -7.95 9.99 5.97
CA GLU A 56 -9.01 10.50 5.08
C GLU A 56 -9.45 9.47 4.03
N GLU A 57 -8.67 8.42 3.83
CA GLU A 57 -9.01 7.31 2.93
C GLU A 57 -9.54 6.10 3.71
N MET A 58 -10.29 5.23 3.07
CA MET A 58 -10.95 4.10 3.71
C MET A 58 -10.39 2.75 3.25
N TRP A 59 -9.97 2.68 1.99
CA TRP A 59 -9.58 1.42 1.36
C TRP A 59 -8.07 1.28 1.25
N GLY A 60 -7.60 0.04 1.41
CA GLY A 60 -6.19 -0.29 1.26
C GLY A 60 -5.59 0.08 -0.10
N LEU A 61 -6.42 0.16 -1.15
CA LEU A 61 -5.99 0.60 -2.49
C LEU A 61 -5.43 2.03 -2.51
N MET A 62 -5.80 2.87 -1.55
CA MET A 62 -5.34 4.26 -1.43
C MET A 62 -4.16 4.40 -0.45
N GLY A 63 -3.54 3.28 -0.09
CA GLY A 63 -2.37 3.24 0.76
C GLY A 63 -1.05 3.37 -0.01
N GLN A 64 0.01 3.51 0.75
CA GLN A 64 1.40 3.55 0.31
C GLN A 64 2.29 2.84 1.33
N PHE A 65 3.47 2.40 0.93
CA PHE A 65 4.45 1.92 1.90
C PHE A 65 5.02 3.10 2.71
N ASP A 66 4.98 2.98 4.02
CA ASP A 66 5.75 3.85 4.91
C ASP A 66 7.20 3.36 4.92
N LYS A 67 8.12 4.33 4.79
CA LYS A 67 9.51 4.14 4.43
C LYS A 67 9.66 3.51 3.04
N ALA A 68 9.32 4.31 2.01
CA ALA A 68 9.58 3.98 0.62
C ALA A 68 10.21 5.18 -0.11
N LYS A 69 11.04 4.88 -1.11
CA LYS A 69 11.59 5.87 -2.03
C LYS A 69 10.52 6.20 -3.08
N ALA A 70 9.73 7.23 -2.81
CA ALA A 70 8.78 7.75 -3.77
C ALA A 70 9.46 8.25 -5.05
N TYR A 71 8.68 8.51 -6.08
CA TYR A 71 9.14 9.18 -7.30
C TYR A 71 8.87 10.68 -7.21
N ALA A 72 9.86 11.51 -7.47
CA ALA A 72 9.59 12.90 -7.77
C ALA A 72 8.77 13.02 -9.07
N TYR A 73 7.87 13.99 -9.17
CA TYR A 73 7.09 14.19 -10.40
C TYR A 73 7.98 14.34 -11.64
N SER A 74 9.09 15.09 -11.52
CA SER A 74 10.09 15.23 -12.58
C SER A 74 10.69 13.89 -13.02
N GLU A 75 10.91 12.96 -12.09
CA GLU A 75 11.42 11.62 -12.37
C GLU A 75 10.41 10.79 -13.17
N VAL A 76 9.11 10.92 -12.85
CA VAL A 76 8.04 10.29 -13.63
C VAL A 76 8.01 10.81 -15.06
N LEU A 77 8.15 12.12 -15.25
CA LEU A 77 8.21 12.73 -16.60
C LEU A 77 9.44 12.26 -17.38
N THR A 78 10.61 12.26 -16.76
CA THR A 78 11.86 11.80 -17.42
C THR A 78 11.86 10.31 -17.74
N SER A 79 11.04 9.51 -17.05
CA SER A 79 10.81 8.10 -17.39
C SER A 79 10.00 7.92 -18.67
N GLY A 80 9.39 8.98 -19.20
CA GLY A 80 8.62 8.98 -20.44
C GLY A 80 7.10 9.01 -20.26
N LEU A 81 6.59 9.07 -19.01
CA LEU A 81 5.17 9.22 -18.74
C LEU A 81 4.79 10.72 -18.72
N MET A 82 4.60 11.28 -19.93
CA MET A 82 4.36 12.71 -20.16
C MET A 82 2.90 13.07 -19.89
N MET A 83 2.52 13.10 -18.62
CA MET A 83 1.17 13.46 -18.14
C MET A 83 1.29 14.56 -17.09
N SER A 84 0.26 15.41 -16.97
CA SER A 84 0.22 16.43 -15.91
C SER A 84 0.15 15.79 -14.53
N TYR A 85 0.58 16.52 -13.52
CA TYR A 85 0.54 16.06 -12.13
C TYR A 85 -0.87 15.65 -11.70
N GLU A 86 -1.87 16.43 -12.09
CA GLU A 86 -3.29 16.18 -11.80
C GLU A 86 -3.80 14.93 -12.52
N GLU A 87 -3.36 14.67 -13.76
CA GLU A 87 -3.73 13.43 -14.48
C GLU A 87 -3.17 12.18 -13.82
N LEU A 88 -2.02 12.29 -13.19
CA LEU A 88 -1.40 11.18 -12.47
C LEU A 88 -2.09 10.90 -11.12
N THR A 89 -2.57 11.93 -10.42
CA THR A 89 -2.93 11.86 -8.99
C THR A 89 -4.41 12.08 -8.69
N GLU A 90 -5.19 12.56 -9.68
CA GLU A 90 -6.62 12.83 -9.52
C GLU A 90 -7.44 11.99 -10.51
N PRO A 91 -8.55 11.37 -10.06
CA PRO A 91 -9.39 10.61 -10.97
C PRO A 91 -10.06 11.54 -12.00
N ARG A 92 -10.10 11.06 -13.24
CA ARG A 92 -10.73 11.75 -14.37
C ARG A 92 -11.80 10.86 -14.97
N PHE A 93 -12.94 11.45 -15.31
CA PHE A 93 -14.09 10.73 -15.81
C PHE A 93 -14.55 11.33 -17.15
N THR A 94 -15.08 10.50 -18.03
CA THR A 94 -15.94 10.97 -19.12
C THR A 94 -17.40 10.92 -18.67
N LYS A 95 -18.28 11.65 -19.38
CA LYS A 95 -19.73 11.59 -19.12
C LYS A 95 -20.29 10.19 -19.34
N GLU A 96 -19.77 9.47 -20.33
CA GLU A 96 -20.13 8.09 -20.66
C GLU A 96 -19.76 7.13 -19.54
N GLN A 97 -18.58 7.29 -18.92
CA GLN A 97 -18.18 6.51 -17.74
C GLN A 97 -19.12 6.75 -16.57
N MET A 98 -19.47 8.01 -16.30
CA MET A 98 -20.43 8.36 -15.24
C MET A 98 -21.82 7.79 -15.52
N ALA A 99 -22.30 7.87 -16.78
CA ALA A 99 -23.56 7.27 -17.18
C ALA A 99 -23.55 5.74 -17.01
N CYS A 100 -22.46 5.07 -17.38
CA CYS A 100 -22.29 3.63 -17.20
C CYS A 100 -22.29 3.22 -15.72
N LEU A 101 -21.63 3.99 -14.85
CA LEU A 101 -21.56 3.72 -13.42
C LEU A 101 -22.90 3.89 -12.70
N PHE A 102 -23.60 4.99 -12.97
CA PHE A 102 -24.70 5.47 -12.15
C PHE A 102 -26.07 5.39 -12.83
N GLY A 103 -26.12 5.06 -14.12
CA GLY A 103 -27.38 4.93 -14.86
C GLY A 103 -28.26 6.19 -14.72
N ASN A 104 -29.48 6.02 -14.23
CA ASN A 104 -30.44 7.13 -14.05
C ASN A 104 -29.98 8.20 -13.05
N ASP A 105 -29.06 7.87 -12.13
CA ASP A 105 -28.55 8.81 -11.14
C ASP A 105 -27.31 9.59 -11.63
N ALA A 106 -26.85 9.35 -12.88
CA ALA A 106 -25.59 9.89 -13.39
C ALA A 106 -25.54 11.43 -13.34
N ASP A 107 -26.60 12.11 -13.78
CA ASP A 107 -26.66 13.58 -13.79
C ASP A 107 -26.58 14.15 -12.37
N PHE A 108 -27.30 13.52 -11.43
CA PHE A 108 -27.23 13.89 -10.01
C PHE A 108 -25.82 13.70 -9.44
N MET A 109 -25.20 12.55 -9.70
CA MET A 109 -23.85 12.24 -9.22
C MET A 109 -22.80 13.18 -9.83
N MET A 110 -22.91 13.49 -11.12
CA MET A 110 -22.04 14.47 -11.77
C MET A 110 -22.18 15.86 -11.15
N ASP A 111 -23.42 16.36 -10.96
CA ASP A 111 -23.69 17.69 -10.37
C ASP A 111 -23.12 17.81 -8.94
N LYS A 112 -23.31 16.77 -8.12
CA LYS A 112 -22.93 16.82 -6.70
C LYS A 112 -21.45 16.54 -6.44
N PHE A 113 -20.80 15.69 -7.24
CA PHE A 113 -19.46 15.18 -6.93
C PHE A 113 -18.36 15.63 -7.90
N THR A 114 -18.72 16.21 -9.05
CA THR A 114 -17.72 16.54 -10.07
C THR A 114 -17.75 17.99 -10.52
N VAL A 115 -16.67 18.38 -11.19
CA VAL A 115 -16.54 19.65 -11.93
C VAL A 115 -15.83 19.40 -13.25
N ALA A 116 -16.00 20.32 -14.21
CA ALA A 116 -15.31 20.25 -15.49
C ALA A 116 -13.77 20.32 -15.30
N SER A 117 -13.04 19.51 -16.08
CA SER A 117 -11.58 19.36 -16.00
C SER A 117 -10.86 19.65 -17.32
N GLY A 118 -11.51 20.29 -18.27
CA GLY A 118 -10.97 20.49 -19.62
C GLY A 118 -11.07 19.22 -20.49
N GLY A 119 -10.98 19.40 -21.82
CA GLY A 119 -11.04 18.30 -22.79
C GLY A 119 -12.31 17.44 -22.71
N GLY A 120 -13.42 17.97 -22.24
CA GLY A 120 -14.67 17.20 -22.06
C GLY A 120 -14.68 16.25 -20.87
N LYS A 121 -13.62 16.22 -20.05
CA LYS A 121 -13.51 15.36 -18.85
C LYS A 121 -14.05 16.07 -17.60
N LEU A 122 -14.38 15.26 -16.62
CA LEU A 122 -14.79 15.64 -15.27
C LEU A 122 -13.72 15.21 -14.26
N LYS A 123 -13.62 15.93 -13.16
CA LYS A 123 -12.84 15.54 -11.97
C LYS A 123 -13.66 15.72 -10.70
N LEU A 124 -13.23 15.15 -9.59
CA LEU A 124 -13.88 15.36 -8.30
C LEU A 124 -13.83 16.84 -7.90
N ASN A 125 -14.91 17.33 -7.33
CA ASN A 125 -14.96 18.69 -6.77
C ASN A 125 -14.20 18.76 -5.44
N SER A 126 -13.95 19.97 -4.92
CA SER A 126 -13.18 20.20 -3.70
C SER A 126 -13.77 19.55 -2.43
N LYS A 127 -15.05 19.19 -2.44
CA LYS A 127 -15.73 18.55 -1.31
C LYS A 127 -15.64 17.02 -1.35
N SER A 128 -15.12 16.44 -2.43
CA SER A 128 -15.13 15.00 -2.71
C SER A 128 -13.73 14.44 -2.99
N LEU A 129 -12.68 15.07 -2.46
CA LEU A 129 -11.29 14.72 -2.79
C LEU A 129 -10.79 13.44 -2.10
N THR A 130 -11.45 12.99 -1.05
CA THR A 130 -11.07 11.79 -0.29
C THR A 130 -12.26 10.84 -0.13
N GLN A 131 -11.97 9.56 0.15
CA GLN A 131 -13.06 8.58 0.33
C GLN A 131 -13.97 8.91 1.52
N LYS A 132 -13.44 9.41 2.63
CA LYS A 132 -14.29 9.83 3.76
C LYS A 132 -15.16 11.02 3.40
N ALA A 133 -14.62 12.01 2.69
CA ALA A 133 -15.40 13.16 2.25
C ALA A 133 -16.53 12.75 1.30
N ILE A 134 -16.26 11.83 0.35
CA ILE A 134 -17.29 11.25 -0.53
C ILE A 134 -18.36 10.52 0.31
N TYR A 135 -17.96 9.66 1.21
CA TYR A 135 -18.86 8.89 2.06
C TYR A 135 -19.80 9.80 2.87
N GLU A 136 -19.25 10.80 3.55
CA GLU A 136 -20.05 11.77 4.33
C GLU A 136 -20.99 12.59 3.45
N GLN A 137 -20.55 12.97 2.26
CA GLN A 137 -21.40 13.70 1.31
C GLN A 137 -22.54 12.80 0.78
N CYS A 138 -22.25 11.54 0.44
CA CYS A 138 -23.25 10.56 0.04
C CYS A 138 -24.30 10.37 1.15
N LYS A 139 -23.87 10.17 2.39
CA LYS A 139 -24.75 10.03 3.55
C LYS A 139 -25.65 11.26 3.73
N LYS A 140 -25.08 12.46 3.64
CA LYS A 140 -25.84 13.71 3.76
C LYS A 140 -26.88 13.89 2.65
N LEU A 141 -26.59 13.43 1.44
CA LEU A 141 -27.47 13.55 0.28
C LEU A 141 -28.45 12.39 0.11
N GLY A 142 -28.40 11.36 0.97
CA GLY A 142 -29.25 10.19 0.87
C GLY A 142 -28.93 9.30 -0.35
N VAL A 143 -27.67 9.30 -0.81
CA VAL A 143 -27.22 8.43 -1.91
C VAL A 143 -27.26 6.97 -1.47
N SER A 144 -27.70 6.07 -2.35
CA SER A 144 -27.76 4.64 -2.08
C SER A 144 -26.38 4.06 -1.73
N GLU A 145 -26.35 2.94 -0.98
CA GLU A 145 -25.09 2.25 -0.66
C GLU A 145 -24.34 1.81 -1.92
N GLU A 146 -25.06 1.33 -2.94
CA GLU A 146 -24.49 0.91 -4.22
C GLU A 146 -23.80 2.08 -4.92
N ASN A 147 -24.47 3.23 -5.08
CA ASN A 147 -23.88 4.40 -5.72
C ASN A 147 -22.76 5.02 -4.88
N THR A 148 -22.86 4.93 -3.54
CA THR A 148 -21.76 5.33 -2.65
C THR A 148 -20.52 4.47 -2.91
N GLU A 149 -20.66 3.15 -2.98
CA GLU A 149 -19.54 2.25 -3.26
C GLU A 149 -18.93 2.49 -4.64
N LYS A 150 -19.76 2.70 -5.66
CA LYS A 150 -19.31 3.07 -7.01
C LYS A 150 -18.48 4.36 -6.99
N MET A 151 -18.92 5.38 -6.25
CA MET A 151 -18.20 6.65 -6.15
C MET A 151 -16.88 6.53 -5.37
N LEU A 152 -16.86 5.73 -4.31
CA LEU A 152 -15.63 5.39 -3.58
C LEU A 152 -14.64 4.62 -4.47
N THR A 153 -15.14 3.72 -5.34
CA THR A 153 -14.33 3.02 -6.32
C THR A 153 -13.73 3.99 -7.34
N ALA A 154 -14.55 4.87 -7.89
CA ALA A 154 -14.12 5.89 -8.85
C ALA A 154 -13.02 6.82 -8.28
N ARG A 155 -13.06 7.12 -6.98
CA ARG A 155 -11.97 7.85 -6.29
C ARG A 155 -10.63 7.12 -6.41
N THR A 156 -10.60 5.81 -6.53
CA THR A 156 -9.36 5.02 -6.63
C THR A 156 -8.76 4.99 -8.03
N TRP A 157 -9.37 5.61 -9.03
CA TRP A 157 -8.89 5.64 -10.41
C TRP A 157 -7.80 6.68 -10.61
N VAL A 158 -6.68 6.46 -9.95
CA VAL A 158 -5.48 7.29 -10.02
C VAL A 158 -4.28 6.41 -10.34
N LEU A 159 -3.28 6.94 -11.04
CA LEU A 159 -2.05 6.20 -11.32
C LEU A 159 -1.10 6.23 -10.12
N PHE A 160 -1.08 7.35 -9.41
CA PHE A 160 -0.19 7.56 -8.28
C PHE A 160 -0.93 8.11 -7.06
N ILE A 161 -0.47 7.70 -5.89
CA ILE A 161 -0.84 8.26 -4.59
C ILE A 161 0.21 9.30 -4.22
N LYS A 162 -0.22 10.48 -3.78
CA LYS A 162 0.67 11.53 -3.25
C LYS A 162 1.30 11.07 -1.94
N ASP A 163 2.59 11.30 -1.74
CA ASP A 163 3.22 10.99 -0.45
C ASP A 163 2.56 11.77 0.69
N LYS A 164 2.43 11.12 1.85
CA LYS A 164 1.73 11.70 3.01
C LYS A 164 2.43 12.93 3.61
N ASN A 165 3.74 13.06 3.43
CA ASN A 165 4.55 14.13 3.99
C ASN A 165 5.01 15.15 2.94
N ASN A 166 5.05 14.75 1.66
CA ASN A 166 5.51 15.58 0.56
C ASN A 166 4.67 15.32 -0.70
N GLU A 167 3.67 16.13 -0.95
CA GLU A 167 2.78 15.96 -2.09
C GLU A 167 3.47 16.01 -3.47
N ARG A 168 4.72 16.49 -3.56
CA ARG A 168 5.50 16.47 -4.81
C ARG A 168 6.11 15.10 -5.10
N GLU A 169 6.04 14.19 -4.15
CA GLU A 169 6.48 12.80 -4.26
C GLU A 169 5.28 11.87 -4.48
N LEU A 170 5.47 10.85 -5.31
CA LEU A 170 4.43 10.01 -5.86
C LEU A 170 4.74 8.54 -5.64
N HIS A 171 3.74 7.77 -5.21
CA HIS A 171 3.79 6.32 -5.09
C HIS A 171 2.87 5.67 -6.12
N PRO A 172 3.32 4.71 -6.95
CA PRO A 172 2.43 3.99 -7.84
C PRO A 172 1.29 3.33 -7.06
N ARG A 173 0.06 3.46 -7.55
CA ARG A 173 -1.11 2.87 -6.91
C ARG A 173 -1.10 1.36 -7.12
N ILE A 174 -1.22 0.60 -6.04
CA ILE A 174 -1.21 -0.87 -6.04
C ILE A 174 -2.36 -1.46 -6.87
N ALA A 175 -2.20 -2.67 -7.40
CA ALA A 175 -3.17 -3.42 -8.20
C ALA A 175 -3.58 -2.67 -9.48
N LYS A 176 -2.58 -2.38 -10.32
CA LYS A 176 -2.74 -1.62 -11.58
C LYS A 176 -3.76 -2.24 -12.53
N GLU A 177 -3.88 -3.56 -12.56
CA GLU A 177 -4.79 -4.29 -13.45
C GLU A 177 -6.29 -4.00 -13.17
N ARG A 178 -6.59 -3.52 -11.96
CA ARG A 178 -7.95 -3.16 -11.51
C ARG A 178 -8.13 -1.65 -11.43
N ASN A 179 -7.46 -0.92 -12.30
CA ASN A 179 -7.42 0.54 -12.25
C ASN A 179 -7.84 1.13 -13.60
N GLU A 180 -9.00 1.79 -13.65
CA GLU A 180 -9.49 2.41 -14.87
C GLU A 180 -8.56 3.50 -15.42
N ALA A 181 -7.83 4.22 -14.54
CA ALA A 181 -6.82 5.17 -15.00
C ALA A 181 -5.68 4.45 -15.75
N TYR A 182 -5.26 3.26 -15.30
CA TYR A 182 -4.28 2.44 -16.00
C TYR A 182 -4.85 1.85 -17.30
N ASN A 183 -6.08 1.33 -17.26
CA ASN A 183 -6.74 0.75 -18.43
C ASN A 183 -6.90 1.75 -19.57
N ALA A 184 -7.11 3.02 -19.24
CA ALA A 184 -7.25 4.13 -20.21
C ALA A 184 -5.92 4.61 -20.84
N LEU A 185 -4.77 4.13 -20.37
CA LEU A 185 -3.46 4.48 -20.95
C LEU A 185 -3.28 3.84 -22.33
N SER A 186 -2.56 4.52 -23.21
CA SER A 186 -2.04 3.91 -24.44
C SER A 186 -1.01 2.81 -24.13
N ASP A 187 -0.75 1.91 -25.07
CA ASP A 187 0.21 0.83 -24.88
C ASP A 187 1.62 1.36 -24.56
N SER A 188 2.02 2.47 -25.17
CA SER A 188 3.30 3.11 -24.87
C SER A 188 3.35 3.67 -23.45
N GLN A 189 2.26 4.28 -22.97
CA GLN A 189 2.16 4.78 -21.59
C GLN A 189 2.10 3.63 -20.58
N LYS A 190 1.39 2.54 -20.88
CA LYS A 190 1.37 1.32 -20.05
C LYS A 190 2.77 0.75 -19.89
N ALA A 191 3.52 0.61 -20.99
CA ALA A 191 4.89 0.10 -20.94
C ALA A 191 5.82 0.95 -20.05
N VAL A 192 5.65 2.27 -20.05
CA VAL A 192 6.39 3.16 -19.14
C VAL A 192 5.93 3.00 -17.70
N TYR A 193 4.61 3.03 -17.47
CA TYR A 193 4.05 2.88 -16.12
C TYR A 193 4.40 1.53 -15.50
N ASP A 194 4.38 0.45 -16.28
CA ASP A 194 4.76 -0.90 -15.83
C ASP A 194 6.20 -0.95 -15.33
N ARG A 195 7.13 -0.32 -16.04
CA ARG A 195 8.52 -0.22 -15.55
C ARG A 195 8.63 0.53 -14.24
N ILE A 196 7.92 1.67 -14.10
CA ILE A 196 7.89 2.46 -12.86
C ILE A 196 7.28 1.62 -11.72
N TYR A 197 6.19 0.92 -12.00
CA TYR A 197 5.47 0.07 -11.06
C TYR A 197 6.36 -1.08 -10.57
N ASP A 198 6.94 -1.85 -11.49
CA ASP A 198 7.78 -3.00 -11.17
C ASP A 198 9.06 -2.58 -10.43
N GLU A 199 9.67 -1.45 -10.85
CA GLU A 199 10.82 -0.87 -10.15
C GLU A 199 10.46 -0.49 -8.72
N TYR A 200 9.32 0.17 -8.51
CA TYR A 200 8.89 0.61 -7.18
C TYR A 200 8.60 -0.56 -6.24
N PHE A 201 7.83 -1.55 -6.67
CA PHE A 201 7.37 -2.63 -5.80
C PHE A 201 8.39 -3.74 -5.57
N TYR A 202 9.33 -3.94 -6.51
CA TYR A 202 10.20 -5.13 -6.49
C TYR A 202 11.70 -4.82 -6.42
N ARG A 203 12.15 -3.58 -6.66
CA ARG A 203 13.60 -3.28 -6.71
C ARG A 203 14.03 -2.03 -5.98
N ARG A 204 13.42 -0.88 -6.30
CA ARG A 204 13.83 0.46 -5.85
C ARG A 204 13.99 0.58 -4.33
N ASN A 205 13.19 -0.14 -3.59
CA ASN A 205 13.07 -0.01 -2.15
C ASN A 205 13.82 -1.09 -1.36
N ASP A 206 14.37 -2.10 -2.02
CA ASP A 206 14.89 -3.30 -1.35
C ASP A 206 16.01 -2.97 -0.35
N ALA A 207 17.02 -2.20 -0.78
CA ALA A 207 18.09 -1.78 0.11
C ALA A 207 17.59 -0.91 1.30
N LEU A 208 16.61 -0.02 1.05
CA LEU A 208 16.01 0.79 2.12
C LEU A 208 15.29 -0.11 3.13
N TRP A 209 14.52 -1.08 2.66
CA TRP A 209 13.78 -1.99 3.53
C TRP A 209 14.70 -2.92 4.31
N HIS A 210 15.77 -3.43 3.69
CA HIS A 210 16.84 -4.13 4.39
C HIS A 210 17.38 -3.30 5.56
N ASP A 211 17.77 -2.04 5.32
CA ASP A 211 18.33 -1.16 6.35
C ASP A 211 17.32 -0.86 7.45
N GLN A 212 16.04 -0.68 7.11
CA GLN A 212 14.96 -0.49 8.08
C GLN A 212 14.82 -1.69 9.02
N ALA A 213 14.91 -2.91 8.52
CA ALA A 213 14.87 -4.11 9.34
C ALA A 213 16.12 -4.25 10.22
N MET A 214 17.30 -4.03 9.63
CA MET A 214 18.59 -4.16 10.32
C MET A 214 18.80 -3.10 11.41
N MET A 215 18.13 -1.95 11.34
CA MET A 215 18.12 -0.98 12.44
C MET A 215 17.29 -1.46 13.64
N LYS A 216 16.20 -2.16 13.41
CA LYS A 216 15.19 -2.50 14.43
C LYS A 216 15.38 -3.90 15.02
N LEU A 217 15.37 -4.92 14.16
CA LEU A 217 15.34 -6.32 14.57
C LEU A 217 16.51 -6.73 15.48
N PRO A 218 17.78 -6.37 15.20
CA PRO A 218 18.88 -6.75 16.08
C PRO A 218 18.75 -6.22 17.52
N ALA A 219 18.13 -5.04 17.70
CA ALA A 219 17.91 -4.48 19.03
C ALA A 219 16.88 -5.30 19.83
N LEU A 220 15.85 -5.82 19.16
CA LEU A 220 14.83 -6.66 19.75
C LEU A 220 15.36 -8.06 20.08
N LEU A 221 16.08 -8.66 19.12
CA LEU A 221 16.65 -10.00 19.27
C LEU A 221 17.62 -10.10 20.45
N ARG A 222 18.42 -9.06 20.68
CA ARG A 222 19.33 -8.98 21.84
C ARG A 222 18.63 -8.76 23.18
N ALA A 223 17.33 -8.48 23.19
CA ALA A 223 16.60 -8.17 24.41
C ALA A 223 16.19 -9.42 25.21
N SER A 224 16.17 -10.60 24.58
CA SER A 224 15.82 -11.86 25.22
C SER A 224 16.56 -13.04 24.57
N GLY A 225 16.62 -14.17 25.27
CA GLY A 225 17.15 -15.45 24.74
C GLY A 225 16.11 -16.31 24.05
N MET A 226 14.88 -15.83 23.89
CA MET A 226 13.79 -16.60 23.25
C MET A 226 14.07 -16.83 21.76
N ILE A 227 13.64 -17.97 21.24
CA ILE A 227 13.60 -18.26 19.81
C ILE A 227 12.58 -17.35 19.14
N VAL A 228 12.93 -16.82 17.97
CA VAL A 228 12.07 -15.87 17.23
C VAL A 228 11.56 -16.51 15.96
N CYS A 229 10.23 -16.47 15.79
CA CYS A 229 9.54 -16.85 14.56
C CYS A 229 8.92 -15.59 13.95
N GLY A 230 9.09 -15.39 12.64
CA GLY A 230 8.49 -14.29 11.89
C GLY A 230 7.35 -14.79 11.03
N GLU A 231 6.23 -14.05 11.00
CA GLU A 231 5.21 -14.25 9.98
C GLU A 231 5.55 -13.37 8.77
N ASP A 232 6.05 -14.01 7.71
CA ASP A 232 6.58 -13.40 6.49
C ASP A 232 5.72 -13.76 5.26
N LEU A 233 4.41 -13.61 5.38
CA LEU A 233 3.46 -13.89 4.30
C LEU A 233 3.10 -12.63 3.49
N GLY A 234 2.68 -12.84 2.24
CA GLY A 234 2.19 -11.82 1.32
C GLY A 234 3.21 -11.38 0.28
N MET A 235 3.27 -10.09 -0.03
CA MET A 235 4.28 -9.55 -0.96
C MET A 235 5.62 -9.42 -0.20
N ILE A 236 6.51 -10.39 -0.37
CA ILE A 236 7.77 -10.48 0.35
C ILE A 236 8.87 -9.76 -0.47
N PRO A 237 9.52 -8.70 0.04
CA PRO A 237 10.71 -8.11 -0.60
C PRO A 237 11.88 -9.08 -0.67
N ASP A 238 12.72 -8.95 -1.69
CA ASP A 238 13.86 -9.84 -1.93
C ASP A 238 14.85 -9.85 -0.75
N CYS A 239 15.00 -8.76 -0.02
CA CYS A 239 15.90 -8.68 1.15
C CYS A 239 15.40 -9.47 2.37
N VAL A 240 14.14 -9.86 2.45
CA VAL A 240 13.55 -10.46 3.67
C VAL A 240 14.18 -11.82 4.00
N PRO A 241 14.29 -12.79 3.07
CA PRO A 241 14.89 -14.09 3.38
C PRO A 241 16.34 -13.97 3.90
N ASP A 242 17.13 -13.08 3.31
CA ASP A 242 18.53 -12.87 3.70
C ASP A 242 18.64 -12.27 5.11
N VAL A 243 17.82 -11.28 5.43
CA VAL A 243 17.77 -10.67 6.77
C VAL A 243 17.33 -11.70 7.81
N MET A 244 16.28 -12.47 7.52
CA MET A 244 15.79 -13.48 8.46
C MET A 244 16.83 -14.57 8.71
N LYS A 245 17.50 -15.05 7.66
CA LYS A 245 18.60 -16.02 7.75
C LYS A 245 19.78 -15.45 8.56
N GLN A 246 20.21 -14.22 8.25
CA GLN A 246 21.30 -13.54 8.96
C GLN A 246 21.02 -13.40 10.45
N LEU A 247 19.78 -13.07 10.80
CA LEU A 247 19.33 -12.83 12.17
C LEU A 247 18.83 -14.11 12.87
N LYS A 248 18.85 -15.26 12.20
CA LYS A 248 18.36 -16.57 12.70
C LYS A 248 16.91 -16.49 13.17
N ILE A 249 16.06 -15.80 12.42
CA ILE A 249 14.62 -15.74 12.65
C ILE A 249 13.98 -16.86 11.83
N LEU A 250 13.19 -17.71 12.46
CA LEU A 250 12.46 -18.78 11.78
C LEU A 250 11.34 -18.19 10.91
N THR A 251 11.19 -18.71 9.71
CA THR A 251 10.14 -18.28 8.77
C THR A 251 8.83 -19.01 9.04
N LEU A 252 7.71 -18.47 8.55
CA LEU A 252 6.43 -19.16 8.53
C LEU A 252 6.26 -19.87 7.19
N GLU A 253 6.11 -21.19 7.24
CA GLU A 253 5.77 -22.00 6.07
C GLU A 253 4.35 -22.55 6.21
N ILE A 254 3.57 -22.47 5.15
CA ILE A 254 2.22 -23.04 5.08
C ILE A 254 2.23 -24.08 3.99
N GLN A 255 2.08 -25.35 4.38
CA GLN A 255 2.19 -26.50 3.47
C GLN A 255 1.32 -26.39 2.21
N SER A 256 0.11 -25.85 2.32
CA SER A 256 -0.83 -25.67 1.21
C SER A 256 -0.67 -24.32 0.47
N MET A 257 0.30 -23.51 0.85
CA MET A 257 0.62 -22.22 0.22
C MET A 257 2.15 -22.08 0.11
N PRO A 258 2.80 -22.89 -0.74
CA PRO A 258 4.25 -22.87 -0.87
C PRO A 258 4.72 -21.51 -1.37
N LYS A 259 5.87 -21.06 -0.91
CA LYS A 259 6.52 -19.84 -1.39
C LYS A 259 7.10 -19.99 -2.80
N GLN A 260 7.16 -21.23 -3.30
CA GLN A 260 7.65 -21.57 -4.64
C GLN A 260 6.46 -21.74 -5.59
N GLU A 261 6.45 -20.97 -6.67
CA GLU A 261 5.33 -20.91 -7.62
C GLU A 261 4.99 -22.23 -8.34
N TRP A 262 5.94 -23.18 -8.41
CA TRP A 262 5.78 -24.45 -9.13
C TRP A 262 5.40 -25.64 -8.24
N ALA A 263 5.26 -25.43 -6.94
CA ALA A 263 4.91 -26.50 -6.01
C ALA A 263 3.46 -26.40 -5.56
N GLU A 264 2.73 -27.52 -5.59
CA GLU A 264 1.38 -27.62 -5.04
C GLU A 264 1.40 -27.64 -3.50
N PHE A 265 2.45 -28.27 -2.94
CA PHE A 265 2.72 -28.33 -1.50
C PHE A 265 4.20 -28.10 -1.24
N ASP A 266 4.52 -27.45 -0.13
CA ASP A 266 5.89 -27.31 0.30
C ASP A 266 6.50 -28.66 0.69
N ASN A 267 7.74 -28.87 0.25
CA ASN A 267 8.52 -30.02 0.69
C ASN A 267 9.18 -29.69 2.03
N LEU A 268 8.69 -30.32 3.09
CA LEU A 268 9.17 -30.12 4.47
C LEU A 268 10.67 -30.38 4.64
N SER A 269 11.29 -31.16 3.75
CA SER A 269 12.76 -31.39 3.77
C SER A 269 13.55 -30.14 3.29
N ASN A 270 12.94 -29.23 2.60
CA ASN A 270 13.56 -28.01 2.08
C ASN A 270 13.28 -26.78 2.96
N VAL A 271 12.45 -26.92 3.97
CA VAL A 271 12.19 -25.85 4.94
C VAL A 271 13.47 -25.63 5.76
N PRO A 272 14.07 -24.44 5.72
CA PRO A 272 15.40 -24.24 6.28
C PRO A 272 15.47 -24.34 7.79
N TYR A 273 14.36 -24.34 8.50
CA TYR A 273 14.34 -24.54 9.98
C TYR A 273 12.91 -24.76 10.48
#